data_447f1ff3b2e1c968dbb5f7ab52517921
#
_entry.id   447f1ff3b2e1c968dbb5f7ab52517921
#
_cell.length_a   1.000
_cell.length_b   1.000
_cell.length_c   1.000
_cell.angle_alpha   90.00
_cell.angle_beta   90.00
_cell.angle_gamma   90.00
#
_symmetry.space_group_name_H-M   'P 1'
#
loop_
_entity.id
_entity.type
_entity.pdbx_description
1 polymer ?
#
loop_
_entity_poly.entity_id
_entity_poly.type
_entity_poly.pdbx_seq_one_letter_code
_entity_poly.pdbx_strand_id
1 'polypeptide(L)'
;MTMGKIAAAIGLLAALQHPAPAQNRLTAQQVIERIQKNVGVPWKAQTVDSFKAGDPNTPVTGIATTMMATFDVLRRAAASGKNLIITHEPTFYNHLDGTAEIAKENDEVLAAKLAFIEKHNLVVFRFHDHWHMRRPDGIQTGMIRALGWEKFVNPKDDGLFVVPETTVAALATDIKARLGIKALRVVGDPAMKVTKLALNPGYPGFAAERHTLQRQDVEVLVMGEGLEWETIEYGADAVAEGRHKALIILGHIPSEQAGMEDCARWLKTFVTEVPVEFVPTAEPFWLPGLAARSGGPAKK
;
A
#
# COMPACT_ATOMS: atom_id res chain seq x y z
N MET A 1 37.37 68.67 -37.42
CA MET A 1 37.35 67.25 -37.13
C MET A 1 36.26 67.01 -36.10
N THR A 2 35.10 66.60 -36.55
CA THR A 2 33.91 66.37 -35.71
C THR A 2 33.58 64.88 -35.72
N MET A 3 33.76 64.22 -34.55
CA MET A 3 33.44 62.85 -34.37
C MET A 3 31.90 62.66 -34.07
N GLY A 4 31.21 62.02 -34.99
CA GLY A 4 29.82 61.66 -34.81
C GLY A 4 29.65 60.44 -33.85
N LYS A 5 28.76 60.58 -32.87
CA LYS A 5 28.37 59.49 -32.00
C LYS A 5 27.20 58.71 -32.63
N ILE A 6 27.42 57.43 -32.91
CA ILE A 6 26.35 56.50 -33.33
C ILE A 6 25.71 55.90 -32.06
N ALA A 7 24.43 56.17 -31.85
CA ALA A 7 23.64 55.55 -30.79
C ALA A 7 22.98 54.26 -31.34
N ALA A 8 23.34 53.14 -30.82
CA ALA A 8 22.68 51.87 -31.12
C ALA A 8 21.45 51.69 -30.21
N ALA A 9 20.25 51.61 -30.80
CA ALA A 9 19.03 51.31 -30.13
C ALA A 9 18.87 49.79 -30.03
N ILE A 10 18.94 49.25 -28.82
CA ILE A 10 18.64 47.83 -28.53
C ILE A 10 17.13 47.72 -28.32
N GLY A 11 16.45 47.18 -29.32
CA GLY A 11 15.03 46.84 -29.21
C GLY A 11 14.82 45.57 -28.36
N LEU A 12 14.19 45.74 -27.20
CA LEU A 12 13.81 44.64 -26.33
C LEU A 12 12.54 43.99 -26.90
N LEU A 13 12.66 42.82 -27.56
CA LEU A 13 11.51 42.00 -27.94
C LEU A 13 10.97 41.30 -26.68
N ALA A 14 9.88 41.80 -26.12
CA ALA A 14 9.09 41.11 -25.12
C ALA A 14 8.35 39.94 -25.80
N ALA A 15 8.84 38.71 -25.63
CA ALA A 15 8.13 37.53 -26.05
C ALA A 15 6.86 37.39 -25.18
N LEU A 16 5.71 37.66 -25.78
CA LEU A 16 4.40 37.30 -25.18
C LEU A 16 4.32 35.80 -25.04
N GLN A 17 4.60 35.28 -23.85
CA GLN A 17 4.30 33.89 -23.52
C GLN A 17 2.79 33.74 -23.49
N HIS A 18 2.22 33.19 -24.55
CA HIS A 18 0.84 32.72 -24.52
C HIS A 18 0.78 31.58 -23.51
N PRO A 19 -0.15 31.60 -22.53
CA PRO A 19 -0.36 30.45 -21.67
C PRO A 19 -0.76 29.28 -22.59
N ALA A 20 -0.03 28.18 -22.48
CA ALA A 20 -0.40 26.95 -23.16
C ALA A 20 -1.87 26.62 -22.83
N PRO A 21 -2.69 26.16 -23.81
CA PRO A 21 -4.08 25.81 -23.56
C PRO A 21 -4.12 24.85 -22.40
N ALA A 22 -5.02 25.08 -21.44
CA ALA A 22 -5.22 24.23 -20.29
C ALA A 22 -5.49 22.82 -20.83
N GLN A 23 -4.47 21.97 -20.81
CA GLN A 23 -4.61 20.55 -21.14
C GLN A 23 -5.75 20.04 -20.29
N ASN A 24 -6.79 19.44 -20.89
CA ASN A 24 -7.92 18.87 -20.20
C ASN A 24 -7.39 17.80 -19.22
N ARG A 25 -7.11 18.21 -18.00
CA ARG A 25 -6.58 17.30 -16.96
C ARG A 25 -7.68 16.32 -16.61
N LEU A 26 -7.33 15.04 -16.50
CA LEU A 26 -8.24 14.02 -16.02
C LEU A 26 -8.78 14.40 -14.65
N THR A 27 -10.08 14.23 -14.42
CA THR A 27 -10.65 14.29 -13.07
C THR A 27 -10.35 13.00 -12.31
N ALA A 28 -10.48 13.03 -10.99
CA ALA A 28 -10.34 11.83 -10.18
C ALA A 28 -11.35 10.75 -10.64
N GLN A 29 -12.61 11.13 -10.92
CA GLN A 29 -13.62 10.23 -11.47
C GLN A 29 -13.15 9.53 -12.76
N GLN A 30 -12.59 10.28 -13.71
CA GLN A 30 -12.10 9.72 -14.97
C GLN A 30 -10.92 8.76 -14.77
N VAL A 31 -10.06 9.00 -13.78
CA VAL A 31 -9.00 8.05 -13.42
C VAL A 31 -9.62 6.74 -12.89
N ILE A 32 -10.62 6.83 -12.01
CA ILE A 32 -11.30 5.64 -11.49
C ILE A 32 -12.03 4.87 -12.58
N GLU A 33 -12.68 5.53 -13.52
CA GLU A 33 -13.30 4.89 -14.70
C GLU A 33 -12.26 4.10 -15.53
N ARG A 34 -11.04 4.64 -15.67
CA ARG A 34 -9.95 3.90 -16.32
C ARG A 34 -9.50 2.69 -15.50
N ILE A 35 -9.44 2.80 -14.16
CA ILE A 35 -9.17 1.68 -13.26
C ILE A 35 -10.23 0.59 -13.49
N GLN A 36 -11.51 0.94 -13.43
CA GLN A 36 -12.63 0.02 -13.64
C GLN A 36 -12.53 -0.71 -14.99
N LYS A 37 -12.18 0.02 -16.04
CA LYS A 37 -12.02 -0.53 -17.40
C LYS A 37 -10.84 -1.51 -17.52
N ASN A 38 -9.75 -1.28 -16.76
CA ASN A 38 -8.49 -2.00 -16.93
C ASN A 38 -8.25 -3.07 -15.84
N VAL A 39 -9.06 -3.12 -14.78
CA VAL A 39 -8.83 -4.08 -13.68
C VAL A 39 -9.02 -5.54 -14.07
N GLY A 40 -9.78 -5.79 -15.14
CA GLY A 40 -9.93 -7.13 -15.73
C GLY A 40 -10.97 -8.02 -15.05
N VAL A 41 -11.76 -7.47 -14.12
CA VAL A 41 -12.88 -8.14 -13.44
C VAL A 41 -14.12 -7.24 -13.44
N PRO A 42 -15.34 -7.81 -13.42
CA PRO A 42 -16.56 -7.02 -13.33
C PRO A 42 -16.59 -6.18 -12.06
N TRP A 43 -16.94 -4.90 -12.19
CA TRP A 43 -17.08 -4.02 -11.05
C TRP A 43 -18.33 -4.34 -10.25
N LYS A 44 -18.19 -4.61 -8.95
CA LYS A 44 -19.29 -4.96 -8.06
C LYS A 44 -20.00 -3.71 -7.55
N ALA A 45 -21.33 -3.76 -7.47
CA ALA A 45 -22.13 -2.69 -6.88
C ALA A 45 -21.91 -2.59 -5.34
N GLN A 46 -21.73 -3.73 -4.68
CA GLN A 46 -21.39 -3.79 -3.25
C GLN A 46 -19.89 -4.01 -3.11
N THR A 47 -19.17 -2.96 -2.74
CA THR A 47 -17.72 -2.96 -2.59
C THR A 47 -17.29 -1.81 -1.67
N VAL A 48 -16.13 -1.97 -1.04
CA VAL A 48 -15.47 -0.87 -0.32
C VAL A 48 -14.73 0.08 -1.26
N ASP A 49 -14.58 -0.28 -2.54
CA ASP A 49 -13.86 0.50 -3.55
C ASP A 49 -14.71 1.71 -3.97
N SER A 50 -14.50 2.82 -3.29
CA SER A 50 -15.24 4.06 -3.50
C SER A 50 -14.44 5.28 -3.05
N PHE A 51 -14.87 6.46 -3.45
CA PHE A 51 -14.36 7.71 -2.90
C PHE A 51 -14.67 7.82 -1.41
N LYS A 52 -13.64 8.10 -0.62
CA LYS A 52 -13.74 8.24 0.84
C LYS A 52 -13.70 9.69 1.29
N ALA A 53 -13.06 10.55 0.50
CA ALA A 53 -13.00 11.99 0.75
C ALA A 53 -12.65 12.77 -0.52
N GLY A 54 -12.96 14.05 -0.54
CA GLY A 54 -12.71 14.96 -1.67
C GLY A 54 -13.79 14.89 -2.76
N ASP A 55 -13.70 15.80 -3.74
CA ASP A 55 -14.64 15.85 -4.87
C ASP A 55 -14.10 15.00 -6.04
N PRO A 56 -14.86 14.00 -6.52
CA PRO A 56 -14.50 13.19 -7.68
C PRO A 56 -14.22 13.98 -8.97
N ASN A 57 -14.77 15.19 -9.08
CA ASN A 57 -14.55 16.07 -10.24
C ASN A 57 -13.26 16.88 -10.16
N THR A 58 -12.51 16.77 -9.06
CA THR A 58 -11.22 17.47 -8.90
C THR A 58 -10.25 17.08 -10.02
N PRO A 59 -9.68 18.08 -10.75
CA PRO A 59 -8.61 17.83 -11.72
C PRO A 59 -7.37 17.22 -11.03
N VAL A 60 -6.90 16.09 -11.54
CA VAL A 60 -5.75 15.36 -10.97
C VAL A 60 -4.45 16.03 -11.41
N THR A 61 -3.58 16.32 -10.43
CA THR A 61 -2.22 16.84 -10.65
C THR A 61 -1.15 15.76 -10.53
N GLY A 62 -1.47 14.69 -9.82
CA GLY A 62 -0.63 13.51 -9.63
C GLY A 62 -1.34 12.49 -8.76
N ILE A 63 -0.93 11.24 -8.87
CA ILE A 63 -1.53 10.10 -8.17
C ILE A 63 -0.51 9.51 -7.20
N ALA A 64 -0.93 9.31 -5.96
CA ALA A 64 -0.20 8.52 -4.97
C ALA A 64 -0.94 7.21 -4.73
N THR A 65 -0.31 6.05 -4.96
CA THR A 65 -0.79 4.78 -4.44
C THR A 65 -0.16 4.52 -3.08
N THR A 66 -0.90 3.95 -2.17
CA THR A 66 -0.42 3.68 -0.81
C THR A 66 -1.17 2.52 -0.17
N MET A 67 -0.59 1.90 0.84
CA MET A 67 -1.28 0.87 1.61
C MET A 67 -2.36 1.48 2.52
N MET A 68 -2.05 2.54 3.26
CA MET A 68 -2.99 3.31 4.08
C MET A 68 -2.83 4.81 3.86
N ALA A 69 -3.95 5.53 3.72
CA ALA A 69 -3.97 6.99 3.66
C ALA A 69 -3.81 7.60 5.06
N THR A 70 -2.67 7.31 5.73
CA THR A 70 -2.35 7.91 7.04
C THR A 70 -2.12 9.42 6.90
N PHE A 71 -2.20 10.16 8.01
CA PHE A 71 -1.96 11.61 7.98
C PHE A 71 -0.56 11.95 7.42
N ASP A 72 0.45 11.13 7.73
CA ASP A 72 1.80 11.29 7.17
C ASP A 72 1.84 11.06 5.66
N VAL A 73 1.17 10.02 5.16
CA VAL A 73 1.04 9.75 3.72
C VAL A 73 0.36 10.91 3.01
N LEU A 74 -0.76 11.42 3.54
CA LEU A 74 -1.47 12.57 2.97
C LEU A 74 -0.57 13.81 2.89
N ARG A 75 0.21 14.10 3.94
CA ARG A 75 1.17 15.21 3.95
C ARG A 75 2.24 15.06 2.87
N ARG A 76 2.85 13.87 2.76
CA ARG A 76 3.90 13.61 1.76
C ARG A 76 3.36 13.65 0.33
N ALA A 77 2.17 13.12 0.10
CA ALA A 77 1.50 13.18 -1.19
C ALA A 77 1.22 14.64 -1.61
N ALA A 78 0.60 15.43 -0.72
CA ALA A 78 0.34 16.85 -0.95
C ALA A 78 1.63 17.65 -1.21
N ALA A 79 2.66 17.45 -0.39
CA ALA A 79 3.96 18.12 -0.54
C ALA A 79 4.66 17.79 -1.86
N SER A 80 4.37 16.61 -2.45
CA SER A 80 4.92 16.20 -3.75
C SER A 80 3.95 16.43 -4.92
N GLY A 81 2.92 17.26 -4.74
CA GLY A 81 2.00 17.70 -5.80
C GLY A 81 0.99 16.62 -6.24
N LYS A 82 0.76 15.59 -5.45
CA LYS A 82 -0.21 14.53 -5.74
C LYS A 82 -1.49 14.78 -4.96
N ASN A 83 -2.59 14.89 -5.67
CA ASN A 83 -3.89 15.18 -5.07
C ASN A 83 -4.92 14.05 -5.20
N LEU A 84 -4.66 12.99 -5.99
CA LEU A 84 -5.45 11.76 -5.96
C LEU A 84 -4.69 10.68 -5.19
N ILE A 85 -5.25 10.23 -4.07
CA ILE A 85 -4.69 9.19 -3.22
C ILE A 85 -5.49 7.91 -3.46
N ILE A 86 -4.83 6.89 -3.97
CA ILE A 86 -5.43 5.55 -4.14
C ILE A 86 -4.88 4.67 -3.01
N THR A 87 -5.70 4.42 -2.02
CA THR A 87 -5.35 3.66 -0.82
C THR A 87 -5.94 2.26 -0.87
N HIS A 88 -5.24 1.28 -0.33
CA HIS A 88 -5.74 -0.08 -0.22
C HIS A 88 -6.65 -0.24 0.99
N GLU A 89 -6.16 0.11 2.16
CA GLU A 89 -6.86 -0.01 3.43
C GLU A 89 -7.63 1.26 3.83
N PRO A 90 -8.53 1.15 4.84
CA PRO A 90 -9.37 2.27 5.26
C PRO A 90 -8.60 3.55 5.59
N THR A 91 -9.24 4.67 5.28
CA THR A 91 -8.75 6.01 5.62
C THR A 91 -9.19 6.42 7.03
N PHE A 92 -10.37 5.96 7.50
CA PHE A 92 -11.06 6.46 8.70
C PHE A 92 -11.34 5.38 9.75
N TYR A 93 -10.33 4.58 10.12
CA TYR A 93 -10.24 3.76 11.33
C TYR A 93 -11.26 2.61 11.49
N ASN A 94 -12.04 2.30 10.47
CA ASN A 94 -12.91 1.12 10.43
C ASN A 94 -13.05 0.59 9.01
N HIS A 95 -13.43 -0.68 8.88
CA HIS A 95 -13.45 -1.38 7.58
C HIS A 95 -14.30 -0.70 6.51
N LEU A 96 -15.40 -0.06 6.89
CA LEU A 96 -16.30 0.61 5.93
C LEU A 96 -15.97 2.09 5.70
N ASP A 97 -14.94 2.63 6.35
CA ASP A 97 -14.60 4.06 6.34
C ASP A 97 -15.72 4.99 6.88
N GLY A 98 -16.61 4.45 7.69
CA GLY A 98 -17.67 5.24 8.30
C GLY A 98 -17.12 6.22 9.34
N THR A 99 -17.45 7.51 9.20
CA THR A 99 -16.98 8.56 10.12
C THR A 99 -18.04 9.01 11.12
N ALA A 100 -19.31 8.64 10.91
CA ALA A 100 -20.44 9.20 11.66
C ALA A 100 -20.36 8.99 13.17
N GLU A 101 -19.94 7.83 13.65
CA GLU A 101 -19.85 7.57 15.09
C GLU A 101 -18.72 8.38 15.73
N ILE A 102 -17.54 8.39 15.11
CA ILE A 102 -16.39 9.15 15.59
C ILE A 102 -16.68 10.67 15.57
N ALA A 103 -17.37 11.14 14.52
CA ALA A 103 -17.72 12.55 14.39
C ALA A 103 -18.70 13.05 15.47
N LYS A 104 -19.60 12.17 15.96
CA LYS A 104 -20.52 12.51 17.07
C LYS A 104 -19.77 12.84 18.38
N GLU A 105 -18.58 12.30 18.56
CA GLU A 105 -17.75 12.51 19.74
C GLU A 105 -16.87 13.77 19.65
N ASN A 106 -16.97 14.55 18.56
CA ASN A 106 -16.13 15.71 18.25
C ASN A 106 -14.64 15.35 18.24
N ASP A 107 -14.28 14.20 17.68
CA ASP A 107 -12.92 13.68 17.65
C ASP A 107 -11.97 14.60 16.88
N GLU A 108 -10.95 15.10 17.56
CA GLU A 108 -9.99 16.08 17.02
C GLU A 108 -9.06 15.45 15.96
N VAL A 109 -8.78 14.14 16.04
CA VAL A 109 -7.90 13.44 15.09
C VAL A 109 -8.60 13.30 13.74
N LEU A 110 -9.87 12.88 13.75
CA LEU A 110 -10.70 12.83 12.56
C LEU A 110 -10.87 14.23 11.94
N ALA A 111 -11.23 15.22 12.77
CA ALA A 111 -11.44 16.59 12.32
C ALA A 111 -10.17 17.18 11.66
N ALA A 112 -9.01 16.99 12.26
CA ALA A 112 -7.73 17.44 11.69
C ALA A 112 -7.42 16.75 10.35
N LYS A 113 -7.72 15.45 10.22
CA LYS A 113 -7.49 14.71 8.98
C LYS A 113 -8.40 15.18 7.85
N LEU A 114 -9.69 15.39 8.13
CA LEU A 114 -10.67 15.91 7.17
C LEU A 114 -10.31 17.33 6.74
N ALA A 115 -9.98 18.22 7.68
CA ALA A 115 -9.57 19.59 7.38
C ALA A 115 -8.29 19.63 6.53
N PHE A 116 -7.35 18.72 6.74
CA PHE A 116 -6.16 18.62 5.92
C PHE A 116 -6.48 18.19 4.48
N ILE A 117 -7.34 17.19 4.30
CA ILE A 117 -7.80 16.71 2.99
C ILE A 117 -8.47 17.85 2.23
N GLU A 118 -9.39 18.58 2.87
CA GLU A 118 -10.10 19.71 2.28
C GLU A 118 -9.13 20.85 1.91
N LYS A 119 -8.30 21.29 2.86
CA LYS A 119 -7.33 22.38 2.67
C LYS A 119 -6.40 22.16 1.48
N HIS A 120 -6.00 20.91 1.23
CA HIS A 120 -5.07 20.56 0.16
C HIS A 120 -5.78 20.03 -1.09
N ASN A 121 -7.11 20.13 -1.15
CA ASN A 121 -7.93 19.63 -2.26
C ASN A 121 -7.56 18.19 -2.67
N LEU A 122 -7.39 17.32 -1.66
CA LEU A 122 -7.07 15.92 -1.88
C LEU A 122 -8.33 15.12 -2.15
N VAL A 123 -8.22 14.13 -3.02
CA VAL A 123 -9.25 13.13 -3.25
C VAL A 123 -8.72 11.77 -2.81
N VAL A 124 -9.47 11.06 -1.99
CA VAL A 124 -9.07 9.73 -1.50
C VAL A 124 -10.05 8.70 -2.05
N PHE A 125 -9.52 7.73 -2.77
CA PHE A 125 -10.25 6.58 -3.30
C PHE A 125 -9.68 5.29 -2.71
N ARG A 126 -10.54 4.43 -2.17
CA ARG A 126 -10.14 3.09 -1.73
C ARG A 126 -10.23 2.12 -2.89
N PHE A 127 -9.16 1.33 -3.10
CA PHE A 127 -9.05 0.31 -4.14
C PHE A 127 -8.54 -1.00 -3.53
N HIS A 128 -9.45 -1.79 -2.99
CA HIS A 128 -9.19 -3.00 -2.21
C HIS A 128 -9.78 -4.23 -2.89
N ASP A 129 -11.11 -4.32 -2.96
CA ASP A 129 -11.79 -5.54 -3.38
C ASP A 129 -11.41 -5.97 -4.79
N HIS A 130 -11.46 -5.05 -5.76
CA HIS A 130 -11.16 -5.36 -7.15
C HIS A 130 -9.66 -5.55 -7.40
N TRP A 131 -8.79 -4.98 -6.55
CA TRP A 131 -7.36 -5.23 -6.61
C TRP A 131 -7.02 -6.66 -6.17
N HIS A 132 -7.73 -7.20 -5.16
CA HIS A 132 -7.69 -8.60 -4.76
C HIS A 132 -8.41 -9.54 -5.73
N MET A 133 -9.53 -9.12 -6.30
CA MET A 133 -10.28 -9.94 -7.26
C MET A 133 -9.59 -10.13 -8.58
N ARG A 134 -8.72 -9.22 -8.95
CA ARG A 134 -7.90 -9.33 -10.16
C ARG A 134 -7.15 -10.66 -10.20
N ARG A 135 -6.87 -11.17 -11.42
CA ARG A 135 -6.07 -12.39 -11.59
C ARG A 135 -4.87 -12.12 -12.48
N PRO A 136 -3.64 -12.36 -11.98
CA PRO A 136 -3.34 -12.69 -10.58
C PRO A 136 -3.68 -11.54 -9.62
N ASP A 137 -3.94 -11.87 -8.35
CA ASP A 137 -4.22 -10.90 -7.27
C ASP A 137 -3.12 -9.85 -7.20
N GLY A 138 -3.51 -8.55 -7.13
CA GLY A 138 -2.55 -7.45 -7.18
C GLY A 138 -1.67 -7.33 -5.95
N ILE A 139 -2.22 -7.62 -4.76
CA ILE A 139 -1.46 -7.61 -3.51
C ILE A 139 -0.50 -8.79 -3.48
N GLN A 140 -1.01 -9.99 -3.75
CA GLN A 140 -0.20 -11.21 -3.80
C GLN A 140 0.96 -11.08 -4.79
N THR A 141 0.70 -10.58 -6.01
CA THR A 141 1.72 -10.37 -7.04
C THR A 141 2.84 -9.43 -6.57
N GLY A 142 2.49 -8.31 -5.94
CA GLY A 142 3.47 -7.37 -5.41
C GLY A 142 4.32 -7.99 -4.30
N MET A 143 3.70 -8.75 -3.39
CA MET A 143 4.40 -9.45 -2.31
C MET A 143 5.33 -10.54 -2.85
N ILE A 144 4.88 -11.36 -3.79
CA ILE A 144 5.71 -12.40 -4.45
C ILE A 144 6.95 -11.76 -5.06
N ARG A 145 6.79 -10.64 -5.75
CA ARG A 145 7.92 -9.90 -6.35
C ARG A 145 8.86 -9.33 -5.29
N ALA A 146 8.34 -8.69 -4.26
CA ALA A 146 9.15 -8.11 -3.19
C ALA A 146 9.96 -9.19 -2.43
N LEU A 147 9.39 -10.37 -2.27
CA LEU A 147 10.04 -11.53 -1.66
C LEU A 147 10.97 -12.29 -2.62
N GLY A 148 10.92 -12.01 -3.93
CA GLY A 148 11.68 -12.74 -4.94
C GLY A 148 11.26 -14.21 -5.07
N TRP A 149 9.96 -14.47 -4.87
CA TRP A 149 9.41 -15.83 -4.84
C TRP A 149 8.74 -16.27 -6.14
N GLU A 150 8.84 -15.51 -7.23
CA GLU A 150 8.18 -15.78 -8.52
C GLU A 150 8.44 -17.21 -9.04
N LYS A 151 9.67 -17.70 -8.89
CA LYS A 151 10.07 -19.04 -9.34
C LYS A 151 9.64 -20.18 -8.40
N PHE A 152 9.10 -19.85 -7.24
CA PHE A 152 8.70 -20.83 -6.22
C PHE A 152 7.18 -21.01 -6.14
N VAL A 153 6.41 -20.18 -6.86
CA VAL A 153 4.94 -20.24 -6.89
C VAL A 153 4.47 -21.60 -7.35
N ASN A 154 3.53 -22.18 -6.61
CA ASN A 154 2.85 -23.40 -7.06
C ASN A 154 1.93 -23.05 -8.24
N PRO A 155 2.07 -23.70 -9.40
CA PRO A 155 1.27 -23.37 -10.60
C PRO A 155 -0.23 -23.63 -10.45
N LYS A 156 -0.66 -24.38 -9.42
CA LYS A 156 -2.06 -24.69 -9.13
C LYS A 156 -2.67 -23.81 -8.04
N ASP A 157 -1.84 -23.11 -7.29
CA ASP A 157 -2.28 -22.29 -6.14
C ASP A 157 -1.20 -21.22 -5.89
N ASP A 158 -1.47 -19.99 -6.30
CA ASP A 158 -0.54 -18.86 -6.23
C ASP A 158 -0.27 -18.36 -4.80
N GLY A 159 -1.03 -18.85 -3.81
CA GLY A 159 -0.76 -18.65 -2.38
C GLY A 159 0.24 -19.64 -1.77
N LEU A 160 0.69 -20.65 -2.54
CA LEU A 160 1.60 -21.69 -2.09
C LEU A 160 2.96 -21.62 -2.78
N PHE A 161 4.02 -21.96 -2.04
CA PHE A 161 5.39 -21.89 -2.52
C PHE A 161 6.17 -23.13 -2.12
N VAL A 162 7.02 -23.62 -3.03
CA VAL A 162 8.00 -24.65 -2.74
C VAL A 162 9.38 -24.04 -2.88
N VAL A 163 10.05 -23.85 -1.76
CA VAL A 163 11.37 -23.22 -1.69
C VAL A 163 12.47 -24.26 -1.45
N PRO A 164 13.75 -23.97 -1.76
CA PRO A 164 14.85 -24.79 -1.28
C PRO A 164 14.81 -24.96 0.23
N GLU A 165 15.22 -26.15 0.74
CA GLU A 165 15.23 -26.41 2.18
C GLU A 165 15.95 -25.28 2.93
N THR A 166 15.29 -24.73 3.93
CA THR A 166 15.81 -23.69 4.81
C THR A 166 15.30 -23.91 6.24
N THR A 167 15.73 -23.10 7.21
CA THR A 167 15.13 -23.10 8.55
C THR A 167 14.15 -21.96 8.73
N VAL A 168 13.22 -22.09 9.68
CA VAL A 168 12.28 -21.00 10.03
C VAL A 168 13.01 -19.71 10.37
N ALA A 169 14.11 -19.78 11.13
CA ALA A 169 14.93 -18.62 11.49
C ALA A 169 15.56 -17.96 10.26
N ALA A 170 16.13 -18.74 9.35
CA ALA A 170 16.75 -18.23 8.13
C ALA A 170 15.69 -17.63 7.18
N LEU A 171 14.54 -18.29 7.03
CA LEU A 171 13.41 -17.79 6.26
C LEU A 171 12.89 -16.44 6.79
N ALA A 172 12.65 -16.36 8.11
CA ALA A 172 12.20 -15.13 8.75
C ALA A 172 13.22 -13.98 8.57
N THR A 173 14.52 -14.29 8.64
CA THR A 173 15.59 -13.32 8.43
C THR A 173 15.62 -12.82 6.97
N ASP A 174 15.48 -13.72 5.99
CA ASP A 174 15.45 -13.37 4.56
C ASP A 174 14.21 -12.51 4.24
N ILE A 175 13.04 -12.92 4.70
CA ILE A 175 11.79 -12.13 4.55
C ILE A 175 11.96 -10.72 5.13
N LYS A 176 12.45 -10.63 6.37
CA LYS A 176 12.69 -9.35 7.04
C LYS A 176 13.61 -8.43 6.23
N ALA A 177 14.69 -8.98 5.70
CA ALA A 177 15.66 -8.23 4.88
C ALA A 177 15.07 -7.77 3.56
N ARG A 178 14.34 -8.65 2.84
CA ARG A 178 13.72 -8.33 1.54
C ARG A 178 12.64 -7.26 1.64
N LEU A 179 11.81 -7.34 2.68
CA LEU A 179 10.76 -6.35 2.90
C LEU A 179 11.26 -5.06 3.58
N GLY A 180 12.51 -5.04 4.04
CA GLY A 180 13.08 -3.89 4.74
C GLY A 180 12.39 -3.55 6.05
N ILE A 181 11.72 -4.53 6.68
CA ILE A 181 10.94 -4.34 7.92
C ILE A 181 11.83 -4.46 9.15
N LYS A 182 11.45 -3.75 10.22
CA LYS A 182 12.27 -3.70 11.44
C LYS A 182 12.03 -4.87 12.37
N ALA A 183 10.82 -5.41 12.38
CA ALA A 183 10.40 -6.52 13.21
C ALA A 183 9.42 -7.42 12.48
N LEU A 184 9.41 -8.67 12.87
CA LEU A 184 8.36 -9.65 12.63
C LEU A 184 8.29 -10.56 13.86
N ARG A 185 7.18 -11.29 13.99
CA ARG A 185 7.01 -12.26 15.09
C ARG A 185 6.92 -13.66 14.50
N VAL A 186 7.42 -14.64 15.23
CA VAL A 186 7.42 -16.05 14.79
C VAL A 186 6.85 -16.92 15.89
N VAL A 187 5.99 -17.86 15.50
CA VAL A 187 5.55 -19.00 16.32
C VAL A 187 6.13 -20.25 15.68
N GLY A 188 6.88 -21.06 16.44
CA GLY A 188 7.49 -22.30 15.96
C GLY A 188 8.94 -22.46 16.35
N ASP A 189 9.51 -23.62 16.06
CA ASP A 189 10.92 -23.92 16.32
C ASP A 189 11.81 -23.20 15.27
N PRO A 190 12.73 -22.32 15.69
CA PRO A 190 13.63 -21.62 14.77
C PRO A 190 14.52 -22.58 13.95
N ALA A 191 14.84 -23.78 14.46
CA ALA A 191 15.65 -24.77 13.77
C ALA A 191 14.84 -25.68 12.83
N MET A 192 13.52 -25.62 12.85
CA MET A 192 12.64 -26.43 12.01
C MET A 192 12.98 -26.21 10.52
N LYS A 193 13.28 -27.31 9.81
CA LYS A 193 13.56 -27.29 8.37
C LYS A 193 12.25 -27.25 7.58
N VAL A 194 12.16 -26.40 6.58
CA VAL A 194 10.94 -26.13 5.82
C VAL A 194 11.23 -25.98 4.32
N THR A 195 10.26 -26.37 3.53
CA THR A 195 10.25 -26.26 2.07
C THR A 195 8.91 -25.75 1.52
N LYS A 196 7.82 -25.85 2.29
CA LYS A 196 6.44 -25.59 1.84
C LYS A 196 5.85 -24.43 2.61
N LEU A 197 5.63 -23.34 1.91
CA LEU A 197 5.15 -22.09 2.50
C LEU A 197 3.78 -21.73 1.95
N ALA A 198 3.01 -21.00 2.75
CA ALA A 198 1.84 -20.25 2.28
C ALA A 198 2.01 -18.78 2.60
N LEU A 199 1.41 -17.91 1.80
CA LEU A 199 1.41 -16.46 1.99
C LEU A 199 -0.03 -15.95 2.03
N ASN A 200 -0.44 -15.42 3.19
CA ASN A 200 -1.73 -14.77 3.42
C ASN A 200 -1.49 -13.31 3.83
N PRO A 201 -1.41 -12.36 2.89
CA PRO A 201 -1.27 -10.94 3.22
C PRO A 201 -2.49 -10.40 3.98
N GLY A 202 -2.33 -9.31 4.70
CA GLY A 202 -3.39 -8.62 5.42
C GLY A 202 -3.99 -9.45 6.57
N TYR A 203 -5.32 -9.42 6.68
CA TYR A 203 -6.10 -10.21 7.63
C TYR A 203 -7.32 -10.87 6.96
N PRO A 204 -7.16 -12.02 6.35
CA PRO A 204 -8.28 -12.75 5.72
C PRO A 204 -9.24 -13.38 6.74
N GLY A 205 -8.92 -13.28 8.04
CA GLY A 205 -9.69 -13.82 9.16
C GLY A 205 -9.30 -15.22 9.58
N PHE A 206 -9.55 -15.54 10.86
CA PHE A 206 -9.17 -16.80 11.48
C PHE A 206 -9.53 -18.06 10.69
N ALA A 207 -10.74 -18.10 10.14
CA ALA A 207 -11.20 -19.27 9.38
C ALA A 207 -10.30 -19.57 8.17
N ALA A 208 -9.90 -18.54 7.40
CA ALA A 208 -9.04 -18.70 6.24
C ALA A 208 -7.61 -19.04 6.64
N GLU A 209 -7.05 -18.37 7.63
CA GLU A 209 -5.70 -18.62 8.14
C GLU A 209 -5.56 -20.02 8.73
N ARG A 210 -6.52 -20.43 9.57
CA ARG A 210 -6.58 -21.79 10.13
C ARG A 210 -6.68 -22.83 9.02
N HIS A 211 -7.55 -22.61 8.03
CA HIS A 211 -7.70 -23.53 6.90
C HIS A 211 -6.39 -23.68 6.13
N THR A 212 -5.67 -22.60 5.93
CA THR A 212 -4.36 -22.63 5.28
C THR A 212 -3.33 -23.38 6.14
N LEU A 213 -3.23 -23.05 7.43
CA LEU A 213 -2.22 -23.64 8.31
C LEU A 213 -2.43 -25.15 8.55
N GLN A 214 -3.67 -25.64 8.57
CA GLN A 214 -3.96 -27.07 8.78
C GLN A 214 -3.65 -27.97 7.57
N ARG A 215 -3.41 -27.37 6.37
CA ARG A 215 -3.07 -28.14 5.16
C ARG A 215 -1.77 -28.93 5.35
N GLN A 216 -1.69 -30.12 4.77
CA GLN A 216 -0.50 -30.97 4.84
C GLN A 216 0.63 -30.49 3.92
N ASP A 217 0.30 -29.69 2.90
CA ASP A 217 1.24 -29.09 1.97
C ASP A 217 1.68 -27.66 2.37
N VAL A 218 1.45 -27.27 3.65
CA VAL A 218 1.90 -26.04 4.27
C VAL A 218 2.65 -26.36 5.55
N GLU A 219 3.89 -25.93 5.66
CA GLU A 219 4.73 -26.04 6.86
C GLU A 219 4.83 -24.69 7.58
N VAL A 220 4.91 -23.60 6.82
CA VAL A 220 4.95 -22.24 7.35
C VAL A 220 3.86 -21.39 6.69
N LEU A 221 3.05 -20.74 7.53
CA LEU A 221 2.18 -19.66 7.09
C LEU A 221 2.85 -18.32 7.34
N VAL A 222 3.17 -17.61 6.27
CA VAL A 222 3.59 -16.21 6.29
C VAL A 222 2.34 -15.36 6.15
N MET A 223 2.03 -14.54 7.16
CA MET A 223 0.76 -13.82 7.25
C MET A 223 0.96 -12.35 7.63
N GLY A 224 -0.04 -11.53 7.37
CA GLY A 224 -0.02 -10.14 7.78
C GLY A 224 -0.25 -10.00 9.28
N GLU A 225 -1.45 -10.18 9.73
CA GLU A 225 -1.81 -10.12 11.16
C GLU A 225 -2.90 -11.14 11.50
N GLY A 226 -3.05 -11.42 12.77
CA GLY A 226 -4.10 -12.26 13.34
C GLY A 226 -4.28 -11.91 14.81
N LEU A 227 -5.49 -12.18 15.33
CA LEU A 227 -5.75 -12.01 16.76
C LEU A 227 -4.96 -13.05 17.56
N GLU A 228 -4.40 -12.62 18.70
CA GLU A 228 -3.53 -13.49 19.50
C GLU A 228 -4.28 -14.71 20.06
N TRP A 229 -5.56 -14.58 20.40
CA TRP A 229 -6.41 -15.68 20.87
C TRP A 229 -7.07 -16.50 19.76
N GLU A 230 -6.76 -16.25 18.49
CA GLU A 230 -7.26 -17.00 17.33
C GLU A 230 -6.09 -17.70 16.61
N THR A 231 -5.63 -17.17 15.48
CA THR A 231 -4.62 -17.80 14.62
C THR A 231 -3.28 -17.98 15.34
N ILE A 232 -2.88 -17.04 16.19
CA ILE A 232 -1.60 -17.12 16.90
C ILE A 232 -1.63 -18.25 17.92
N GLU A 233 -2.67 -18.32 18.74
CA GLU A 233 -2.87 -19.41 19.73
C GLU A 233 -3.04 -20.76 19.03
N TYR A 234 -3.85 -20.83 17.97
CA TYR A 234 -4.00 -22.04 17.16
C TYR A 234 -2.66 -22.56 16.61
N GLY A 235 -1.80 -21.65 16.13
CA GLY A 235 -0.46 -21.98 15.66
C GLY A 235 0.46 -22.45 16.80
N ALA A 236 0.38 -21.80 17.97
CA ALA A 236 1.13 -22.20 19.16
C ALA A 236 0.72 -23.59 19.66
N ASP A 237 -0.58 -23.90 19.68
CA ASP A 237 -1.09 -25.22 20.02
C ASP A 237 -0.60 -26.28 19.03
N ALA A 238 -0.64 -26.01 17.72
CA ALA A 238 -0.13 -26.92 16.71
C ALA A 238 1.37 -27.24 16.92
N VAL A 239 2.18 -26.25 17.31
CA VAL A 239 3.59 -26.45 17.66
C VAL A 239 3.74 -27.26 18.94
N ALA A 240 2.95 -26.97 19.98
CA ALA A 240 2.97 -27.68 21.27
C ALA A 240 2.56 -29.15 21.12
N GLU A 241 1.64 -29.45 20.18
CA GLU A 241 1.26 -30.81 19.80
C GLU A 241 2.36 -31.57 19.00
N GLY A 242 3.47 -30.93 18.71
CA GLY A 242 4.56 -31.52 17.91
C GLY A 242 4.29 -31.55 16.41
N ARG A 243 3.34 -30.77 15.90
CA ARG A 243 3.09 -30.65 14.47
C ARG A 243 4.22 -29.85 13.80
N HIS A 244 4.56 -30.23 12.58
CA HIS A 244 5.57 -29.54 11.76
C HIS A 244 4.99 -28.25 11.16
N LYS A 245 4.75 -27.25 12.00
CA LYS A 245 4.12 -25.96 11.65
C LYS A 245 4.86 -24.78 12.25
N ALA A 246 4.80 -23.64 11.55
CA ALA A 246 5.21 -22.34 12.07
C ALA A 246 4.38 -21.20 11.47
N LEU A 247 4.33 -20.08 12.19
CA LEU A 247 3.79 -18.80 11.70
C LEU A 247 4.91 -17.77 11.62
N ILE A 248 4.90 -16.96 10.57
CA ILE A 248 5.72 -15.74 10.45
C ILE A 248 4.74 -14.58 10.25
N ILE A 249 4.64 -13.70 11.25
CA ILE A 249 3.69 -12.58 11.30
C ILE A 249 4.44 -11.30 10.93
N LEU A 250 4.09 -10.71 9.79
CA LEU A 250 4.76 -9.54 9.20
C LEU A 250 4.24 -8.20 9.76
N GLY A 251 2.97 -8.16 10.17
CA GLY A 251 2.16 -6.96 10.33
C GLY A 251 1.38 -6.63 9.05
N HIS A 252 0.23 -5.96 9.20
CA HIS A 252 -0.68 -5.68 8.07
C HIS A 252 0.03 -4.85 6.97
N ILE A 253 0.56 -3.67 7.35
CA ILE A 253 1.23 -2.78 6.39
C ILE A 253 2.36 -3.49 5.61
N PRO A 254 3.32 -4.16 6.26
CA PRO A 254 4.40 -4.82 5.54
C PRO A 254 3.96 -5.94 4.61
N SER A 255 2.83 -6.60 4.93
CA SER A 255 2.34 -7.74 4.16
C SER A 255 1.60 -7.36 2.87
N GLU A 256 1.27 -6.08 2.65
CA GLU A 256 0.45 -5.66 1.51
C GLU A 256 1.01 -4.47 0.74
N GLN A 257 1.87 -3.65 1.35
CA GLN A 257 2.29 -2.40 0.71
C GLN A 257 3.04 -2.59 -0.63
N ALA A 258 3.73 -3.72 -0.82
CA ALA A 258 4.37 -4.03 -2.09
C ALA A 258 3.35 -4.22 -3.23
N GLY A 259 2.13 -4.69 -2.91
CA GLY A 259 1.02 -4.74 -3.85
C GLY A 259 0.57 -3.37 -4.32
N MET A 260 0.66 -2.34 -3.47
CA MET A 260 0.33 -0.97 -3.86
C MET A 260 1.46 -0.27 -4.64
N GLU A 261 2.69 -0.70 -4.48
CA GLU A 261 3.77 -0.34 -5.40
C GLU A 261 3.53 -0.95 -6.79
N ASP A 262 3.04 -2.19 -6.87
CA ASP A 262 2.61 -2.82 -8.11
C ASP A 262 1.40 -2.09 -8.72
N CYS A 263 0.47 -1.62 -7.91
CA CYS A 263 -0.64 -0.79 -8.36
C CYS A 263 -0.13 0.49 -9.05
N ALA A 264 0.88 1.15 -8.51
CA ALA A 264 1.50 2.30 -9.18
C ALA A 264 2.10 1.92 -10.54
N ARG A 265 2.81 0.79 -10.62
CA ARG A 265 3.36 0.29 -11.89
C ARG A 265 2.27 0.00 -12.90
N TRP A 266 1.19 -0.65 -12.48
CA TRP A 266 0.04 -0.97 -13.32
C TRP A 266 -0.69 0.29 -13.80
N LEU A 267 -0.96 1.26 -12.94
CA LEU A 267 -1.61 2.53 -13.31
C LEU A 267 -0.82 3.28 -14.39
N LYS A 268 0.50 3.29 -14.32
CA LYS A 268 1.39 3.93 -15.33
C LYS A 268 1.21 3.37 -16.74
N THR A 269 0.64 2.18 -16.90
CA THR A 269 0.43 1.58 -18.22
C THR A 269 -0.73 2.21 -18.99
N PHE A 270 -1.63 2.94 -18.32
CA PHE A 270 -2.81 3.57 -18.96
C PHE A 270 -3.18 4.96 -18.41
N VAL A 271 -2.46 5.47 -17.41
CA VAL A 271 -2.55 6.86 -16.95
C VAL A 271 -1.17 7.48 -17.16
N THR A 272 -1.04 8.25 -18.24
CA THR A 272 0.23 8.82 -18.69
C THR A 272 0.26 10.34 -18.59
N GLU A 273 -0.88 10.98 -18.34
CA GLU A 273 -1.04 12.44 -18.34
C GLU A 273 -0.54 13.11 -17.07
N VAL A 274 -0.42 12.33 -15.98
CA VAL A 274 0.02 12.83 -14.67
C VAL A 274 1.00 11.84 -14.02
N PRO A 275 1.90 12.31 -13.15
CA PRO A 275 2.81 11.42 -12.44
C PRO A 275 2.03 10.48 -11.50
N VAL A 276 2.40 9.21 -11.52
CA VAL A 276 1.89 8.18 -10.61
C VAL A 276 3.05 7.64 -9.79
N GLU A 277 2.96 7.68 -8.47
CA GLU A 277 4.03 7.22 -7.58
C GLU A 277 3.47 6.43 -6.40
N PHE A 278 4.22 5.43 -5.97
CA PHE A 278 3.98 4.76 -4.71
C PHE A 278 4.52 5.60 -3.55
N VAL A 279 3.66 5.87 -2.57
CA VAL A 279 4.01 6.56 -1.33
C VAL A 279 3.90 5.55 -0.19
N PRO A 280 5.01 5.02 0.32
CA PRO A 280 4.97 3.94 1.30
C PRO A 280 4.34 4.41 2.62
N THR A 281 3.52 3.55 3.21
CA THR A 281 3.02 3.73 4.57
C THR A 281 4.09 3.32 5.55
N ALA A 282 4.45 4.20 6.48
CA ALA A 282 5.40 3.85 7.52
C ALA A 282 4.73 2.98 8.60
N GLU A 283 5.43 1.94 9.07
CA GLU A 283 5.02 1.24 10.28
C GLU A 283 4.99 2.22 11.46
N PRO A 284 3.87 2.30 12.21
CA PRO A 284 3.73 3.28 13.29
C PRO A 284 4.53 2.92 14.55
N PHE A 285 5.02 1.67 14.62
CA PHE A 285 5.62 1.12 15.83
C PHE A 285 7.07 1.58 16.02
N TRP A 286 7.38 1.97 17.24
CA TRP A 286 8.74 2.10 17.75
C TRP A 286 9.08 0.86 18.58
N LEU A 287 10.26 0.32 18.38
CA LEU A 287 10.71 -0.89 19.07
C LEU A 287 11.79 -0.50 20.09
N PRO A 288 11.53 -0.67 21.39
CA PRO A 288 12.56 -0.46 22.42
C PRO A 288 13.83 -1.28 22.10
N GLY A 289 15.00 -0.65 22.25
CA GLY A 289 16.29 -1.29 21.95
C GLY A 289 16.76 -1.18 20.48
N LEU A 290 15.90 -0.75 19.56
CA LEU A 290 16.33 -0.32 18.22
C LEU A 290 16.42 1.21 18.17
N ALA A 291 17.39 1.73 17.38
CA ALA A 291 17.53 3.18 17.22
C ALA A 291 16.20 3.81 16.78
N ALA A 292 15.76 4.86 17.47
CA ALA A 292 14.59 5.63 17.05
C ALA A 292 14.81 6.18 15.64
N ARG A 293 13.74 6.24 14.82
CA ARG A 293 13.83 6.92 13.52
C ARG A 293 14.26 8.36 13.72
N SER A 294 15.31 8.79 13.04
CA SER A 294 15.63 10.19 12.80
C SER A 294 14.57 10.79 11.86
N GLY A 295 13.42 11.20 12.42
CA GLY A 295 12.30 11.70 11.62
C GLY A 295 11.05 11.84 12.47
N GLY A 296 11.19 12.40 13.68
CA GLY A 296 10.04 12.95 14.42
C GLY A 296 9.46 14.15 13.67
N PRO A 297 8.18 14.50 13.92
CA PRO A 297 7.57 15.67 13.30
C PRO A 297 8.47 16.89 13.53
N ALA A 298 8.78 17.60 12.45
CA ALA A 298 9.45 18.88 12.56
C ALA A 298 8.66 19.72 13.57
N LYS A 299 9.29 20.08 14.68
CA LYS A 299 8.72 21.07 15.61
C LYS A 299 8.43 22.31 14.77
N LYS A 300 7.21 22.84 14.96
CA LYS A 300 6.74 24.09 14.33
C LYS A 300 7.69 25.22 14.61
#